data_ab73adad2aa56e8f408e5611415f055a
#
_entry.id   ab73adad2aa56e8f408e5611415f055a
#
_cell.length_a   1.000
_cell.length_b   1.000
_cell.length_c   1.000
_cell.angle_alpha   90.00
_cell.angle_beta   90.00
_cell.angle_gamma   90.00
#
_symmetry.space_group_name_H-M   'P 1'
#
loop_
_entity.id
_entity.type
_entity.pdbx_description
1 polymer ?
#
loop_
_entity_poly.entity_id
_entity_poly.type
_entity_poly.pdbx_seq_one_letter_code
_entity_poly.pdbx_strand_id
1 'polypeptide(L)'
;MYVRVNVVDFKSKEAMDEALSIYRLNSAKWMVGAQFLLTMKTSDQSAMYVAVYNSEDDADNALVGREKYIEVMGDLVHDVFYHEGDMDFAYLNENFINADSIQIGS
;
A
#
# COMPACT_ATOMS: atom_id res chain seq x y z
N MET A 1 -15.86 -4.12 4.64
CA MET A 1 -14.62 -3.87 3.92
C MET A 1 -13.47 -4.69 4.50
N TYR A 2 -12.49 -4.96 3.69
CA TYR A 2 -11.35 -5.82 4.03
C TYR A 2 -10.04 -5.03 3.91
N VAL A 3 -9.13 -5.23 4.86
CA VAL A 3 -7.88 -4.46 4.95
C VAL A 3 -6.68 -5.38 4.89
N ARG A 4 -5.69 -5.01 4.07
CA ARG A 4 -4.37 -5.64 4.04
C ARG A 4 -3.30 -4.64 4.42
N VAL A 5 -2.39 -5.06 5.29
CA VAL A 5 -1.28 -4.24 5.77
C VAL A 5 0.02 -4.99 5.54
N ASN A 6 0.98 -4.33 4.92
CA ASN A 6 2.34 -4.83 4.78
C ASN A 6 3.28 -3.85 5.46
N VAL A 7 4.13 -4.36 6.35
CA VAL A 7 5.24 -3.59 6.92
C VAL A 7 6.52 -4.10 6.26
N VAL A 8 7.22 -3.24 5.57
CA VAL A 8 8.36 -3.61 4.75
C VAL A 8 9.62 -2.95 5.28
N ASP A 9 10.63 -3.77 5.57
CA ASP A 9 11.97 -3.31 5.88
C ASP A 9 12.80 -3.36 4.60
N PHE A 10 13.43 -2.24 4.25
CA PHE A 10 14.24 -2.12 3.04
C PHE A 10 15.73 -2.24 3.36
N LYS A 11 16.54 -2.52 2.35
CA LYS A 11 17.98 -2.68 2.50
C LYS A 11 18.70 -1.37 2.80
N SER A 12 18.09 -0.24 2.42
CA SER A 12 18.64 1.10 2.65
C SER A 12 17.52 2.13 2.57
N LYS A 13 17.83 3.36 2.98
CA LYS A 13 16.93 4.51 2.82
C LYS A 13 16.63 4.75 1.34
N GLU A 14 17.66 4.68 0.51
CA GLU A 14 17.54 4.87 -0.95
C GLU A 14 16.67 3.80 -1.58
N ALA A 15 16.80 2.54 -1.14
CA ALA A 15 15.95 1.45 -1.59
C ALA A 15 14.48 1.69 -1.24
N MET A 16 14.22 2.18 -0.02
CA MET A 16 12.86 2.53 0.40
C MET A 16 12.29 3.65 -0.46
N ASP A 17 13.05 4.72 -0.68
CA ASP A 17 12.60 5.86 -1.48
C ASP A 17 12.29 5.43 -2.91
N GLU A 18 13.11 4.56 -3.49
CA GLU A 18 12.86 4.00 -4.82
C GLU A 18 11.59 3.15 -4.87
N ALA A 19 11.41 2.25 -3.91
CA ALA A 19 10.23 1.39 -3.83
C ALA A 19 8.95 2.20 -3.66
N LEU A 20 8.95 3.20 -2.78
CA LEU A 20 7.79 4.07 -2.56
C LEU A 20 7.47 4.90 -3.81
N SER A 21 8.48 5.35 -4.54
CA SER A 21 8.30 6.07 -5.82
C SER A 21 7.63 5.17 -6.86
N ILE A 22 8.09 3.94 -7.00
CA ILE A 22 7.52 2.96 -7.92
C ILE A 22 6.05 2.69 -7.54
N TYR A 23 5.76 2.51 -6.27
CA TYR A 23 4.40 2.29 -5.79
C TYR A 23 3.49 3.47 -6.09
N ARG A 24 3.96 4.69 -5.83
CA ARG A 24 3.18 5.91 -6.08
C ARG A 24 2.80 6.03 -7.55
N LEU A 25 3.69 5.67 -8.46
CA LEU A 25 3.46 5.77 -9.90
C LEU A 25 2.54 4.69 -10.45
N ASN A 26 2.49 3.52 -9.81
CA ASN A 26 1.83 2.35 -10.37
C ASN A 26 0.70 1.77 -9.52
N SER A 27 0.53 2.21 -8.29
CA SER A 27 -0.40 1.58 -7.34
C SER A 27 -1.84 1.55 -7.83
N ALA A 28 -2.32 2.64 -8.42
CA ALA A 28 -3.69 2.70 -8.94
C ALA A 28 -3.93 1.68 -10.06
N LYS A 29 -2.91 1.40 -10.85
CA LYS A 29 -2.96 0.44 -11.95
C LYS A 29 -2.82 -1.00 -11.45
N TRP A 30 -1.94 -1.22 -10.48
CA TRP A 30 -1.63 -2.58 -9.99
C TRP A 30 -2.60 -3.07 -8.94
N MET A 31 -3.06 -2.19 -8.04
CA MET A 31 -3.97 -2.56 -6.95
C MET A 31 -5.42 -2.39 -7.37
N VAL A 32 -5.82 -3.15 -8.38
CA VAL A 32 -7.18 -3.10 -8.94
C VAL A 32 -8.20 -3.42 -7.86
N GLY A 33 -9.25 -2.60 -7.77
CA GLY A 33 -10.31 -2.77 -6.77
C GLY A 33 -10.03 -2.11 -5.43
N ALA A 34 -8.85 -1.58 -5.20
CA ALA A 34 -8.55 -0.87 -3.95
C ALA A 34 -9.38 0.40 -3.86
N GLN A 35 -10.04 0.57 -2.71
CA GLN A 35 -10.83 1.76 -2.40
C GLN A 35 -9.99 2.84 -1.73
N PHE A 36 -8.94 2.43 -1.04
CA PHE A 36 -8.06 3.34 -0.33
C PHE A 36 -6.68 2.70 -0.24
N LEU A 37 -5.65 3.49 -0.52
CA LEU A 37 -4.25 3.09 -0.39
C LEU A 37 -3.53 4.14 0.45
N LEU A 38 -2.74 3.69 1.40
CA LEU A 38 -1.95 4.57 2.26
C LEU A 38 -0.55 3.99 2.42
N THR A 39 0.46 4.85 2.33
CA THR A 39 1.81 4.48 2.73
C THR A 39 2.28 5.41 3.85
N MET A 40 3.05 4.86 4.78
CA MET A 40 3.63 5.60 5.89
C MET A 40 5.07 5.14 6.08
N LYS A 41 5.99 6.10 6.22
CA LYS A 41 7.36 5.79 6.60
C LYS A 41 7.41 5.59 8.11
N THR A 42 7.79 4.39 8.55
CA THR A 42 7.89 4.06 9.97
C THR A 42 9.30 4.30 10.51
N SER A 43 10.29 4.34 9.62
CA SER A 43 11.68 4.68 9.94
C SER A 43 12.38 5.11 8.66
N ASP A 44 13.69 5.32 8.72
CA ASP A 44 14.49 5.66 7.52
C ASP A 44 14.57 4.51 6.51
N GLN A 45 14.28 3.28 6.94
CA GLN A 45 14.40 2.09 6.09
C GLN A 45 13.15 1.22 6.08
N SER A 46 12.06 1.66 6.72
CA SER A 46 10.83 0.87 6.83
C SER A 46 9.61 1.69 6.45
N ALA A 47 8.65 1.03 5.84
CA ALA A 47 7.37 1.66 5.47
C ALA A 47 6.22 0.69 5.70
N MET A 48 5.06 1.25 6.01
CA MET A 48 3.81 0.51 6.13
C MET A 48 2.93 0.83 4.92
N TYR A 49 2.36 -0.21 4.33
CA TYR A 49 1.44 -0.11 3.19
C TYR A 49 0.08 -0.60 3.65
N VAL A 50 -0.94 0.20 3.48
CA VAL A 50 -2.32 -0.15 3.81
C VAL A 50 -3.17 -0.11 2.56
N ALA A 51 -3.93 -1.18 2.32
CA ALA A 51 -4.87 -1.26 1.21
C ALA A 51 -6.24 -1.69 1.75
N VAL A 52 -7.28 -1.00 1.33
CA VAL A 52 -8.66 -1.28 1.73
C VAL A 52 -9.46 -1.67 0.50
N TYR A 53 -10.20 -2.77 0.60
CA TYR A 53 -11.03 -3.32 -0.46
C TYR A 53 -12.48 -3.46 0.02
N ASN A 54 -13.43 -3.53 -0.91
CA ASN A 54 -14.84 -3.75 -0.56
C ASN A 54 -15.07 -5.11 0.09
N SER A 55 -14.27 -6.12 -0.28
CA SER A 55 -14.43 -7.49 0.20
C SER A 55 -13.08 -8.21 0.17
N GLU A 56 -13.02 -9.36 0.85
CA GLU A 56 -11.86 -10.25 0.77
C GLU A 56 -11.64 -10.74 -0.67
N ASP A 57 -12.72 -11.02 -1.40
CA ASP A 57 -12.63 -11.46 -2.79
C ASP A 57 -11.97 -10.40 -3.67
N ASP A 58 -12.31 -9.14 -3.48
CA ASP A 58 -11.68 -8.03 -4.21
C ASP A 58 -10.20 -7.92 -3.85
N ALA A 59 -9.86 -8.12 -2.59
CA ALA A 59 -8.47 -8.14 -2.14
C ALA A 59 -7.69 -9.29 -2.79
N ASP A 60 -8.30 -10.47 -2.89
CA ASP A 60 -7.69 -11.64 -3.55
C ASP A 60 -7.46 -11.37 -5.03
N ASN A 61 -8.37 -10.69 -5.69
CA ASN A 61 -8.22 -10.31 -7.10
C ASN A 61 -7.06 -9.33 -7.31
N ALA A 62 -6.68 -8.57 -6.29
CA ALA A 62 -5.56 -7.64 -6.35
C ALA A 62 -4.20 -8.31 -6.14
N LEU A 63 -4.15 -9.60 -5.81
CA LEU A 63 -2.89 -10.31 -5.57
C LEU A 63 -1.97 -10.32 -6.79
N VAL A 64 -2.52 -10.34 -8.00
CA VAL A 64 -1.74 -10.28 -9.23
C VAL A 64 -0.90 -9.00 -9.29
N GLY A 65 -1.51 -7.87 -8.95
CA GLY A 65 -0.80 -6.58 -8.91
C GLY A 65 0.22 -6.52 -7.78
N ARG A 66 -0.11 -7.10 -6.63
CA ARG A 66 0.81 -7.20 -5.50
C ARG A 66 2.05 -8.02 -5.88
N GLU A 67 1.87 -9.14 -6.55
CA GLU A 67 2.97 -9.97 -7.02
C GLU A 67 3.85 -9.20 -8.00
N LYS A 68 3.26 -8.41 -8.88
CA LYS A 68 3.99 -7.57 -9.82
C LYS A 68 4.86 -6.54 -9.10
N TYR A 69 4.32 -5.89 -8.07
CA TYR A 69 5.08 -4.94 -7.28
C TYR A 69 6.23 -5.63 -6.54
N ILE A 70 5.98 -6.79 -5.94
CA ILE A 70 7.00 -7.59 -5.26
C ILE A 70 8.11 -7.98 -6.22
N GLU A 71 7.77 -8.38 -7.43
CA GLU A 71 8.75 -8.74 -8.47
C GLU A 71 9.66 -7.55 -8.81
N VAL A 72 9.07 -6.37 -8.98
CA VAL A 72 9.83 -5.16 -9.34
C VAL A 72 10.72 -4.68 -8.19
N MET A 73 10.23 -4.77 -6.94
CA MET A 73 10.97 -4.23 -5.79
C MET A 73 11.78 -5.27 -5.01
N GLY A 74 11.77 -6.54 -5.44
CA GLY A 74 12.33 -7.65 -4.66
C GLY A 74 13.74 -7.45 -4.14
N ASP A 75 14.62 -6.89 -4.97
CA ASP A 75 16.03 -6.67 -4.60
C ASP A 75 16.21 -5.52 -3.59
N LEU A 76 15.17 -4.71 -3.39
CA LEU A 76 15.22 -3.55 -2.48
C LEU A 76 14.78 -3.93 -1.07
N VAL A 77 14.15 -5.08 -0.90
CA VAL A 77 13.49 -5.50 0.34
C VAL A 77 14.41 -6.39 1.17
N HIS A 78 14.45 -6.10 2.48
CA HIS A 78 15.11 -6.96 3.47
C HIS A 78 14.13 -7.93 4.11
N ASP A 79 12.96 -7.44 4.54
CA ASP A 79 11.95 -8.27 5.22
C ASP A 79 10.54 -7.69 5.03
N VAL A 80 9.53 -8.55 5.12
CA VAL A 80 8.13 -8.16 4.99
C VAL A 80 7.31 -8.81 6.09
N PHE A 81 6.51 -8.01 6.79
CA PHE A 81 5.52 -8.47 7.76
C PHE A 81 4.12 -8.16 7.22
N TYR A 82 3.23 -9.13 7.29
CA TYR A 82 1.93 -9.06 6.64
C TYR A 82 0.80 -9.32 7.62
N HIS A 83 -0.24 -8.47 7.55
CA HIS A 83 -1.46 -8.61 8.33
C HIS A 83 -2.67 -8.34 7.46
N GLU A 84 -3.79 -9.01 7.75
CA GLU A 84 -5.05 -8.75 7.05
C GLU A 84 -6.24 -9.05 7.95
N GLY A 85 -7.38 -8.45 7.65
CA GLY A 85 -8.61 -8.70 8.38
C GLY A 85 -9.74 -7.79 7.94
N ASP A 86 -10.90 -8.02 8.54
CA ASP A 86 -12.07 -7.17 8.30
C ASP A 86 -11.88 -5.81 8.95
N MET A 87 -12.34 -4.77 8.26
CA MET A 87 -12.35 -3.44 8.84
C MET A 87 -13.39 -3.36 9.95
N ASP A 88 -12.94 -2.99 11.15
CA ASP A 88 -13.84 -2.78 12.27
C ASP A 88 -14.48 -1.40 12.23
N PHE A 89 -13.67 -0.38 11.97
CA PHE A 89 -14.12 1.01 12.02
C PHE A 89 -13.21 1.89 11.17
N ALA A 90 -13.81 2.86 10.50
CA ALA A 90 -13.07 3.93 9.83
C ALA A 90 -13.86 5.23 9.94
N TYR A 91 -13.15 6.31 10.18
CA TYR A 91 -13.69 7.66 10.16
C TYR A 91 -12.93 8.48 9.13
N LEU A 92 -13.64 9.13 8.25
CA LEU A 92 -13.06 10.01 7.25
C LEU A 92 -13.67 11.39 7.40
N ASN A 93 -12.83 12.38 7.78
CA ASN A 93 -13.25 13.75 7.80
C ASN A 93 -13.33 14.27 6.36
N GLU A 94 -14.37 15.03 6.02
CA GLU A 94 -14.56 15.52 4.65
C GLU A 94 -13.41 16.40 4.15
N ASN A 95 -12.66 17.03 5.07
CA ASN A 95 -11.52 17.87 4.72
C ASN A 95 -10.28 17.07 4.35
N PHE A 96 -10.29 15.76 4.62
CA PHE A 96 -9.15 14.87 4.34
C PHE A 96 -8.78 14.88 2.85
N ILE A 97 -9.77 14.90 1.97
CA ILE A 97 -9.54 14.84 0.51
C ILE A 97 -8.87 16.10 -0.04
N ASN A 98 -8.80 17.17 0.75
CA ASN A 98 -8.16 18.43 0.34
C ASN A 98 -6.69 18.53 0.75
N ALA A 99 -6.14 17.51 1.42
CA ALA A 99 -4.75 17.50 1.82
C ALA A 99 -3.82 17.34 0.60
N ASP A 100 -2.67 18.02 0.62
CA ASP A 100 -1.74 18.07 -0.50
C ASP A 100 -1.18 16.70 -0.89
N SER A 101 -1.07 15.79 0.08
CA SER A 101 -0.51 14.45 -0.14
C SER A 101 -1.53 13.44 -0.67
N ILE A 102 -2.79 13.86 -0.86
CA ILE A 102 -3.87 12.96 -1.28
C ILE A 102 -4.05 13.03 -2.79
N GLN A 103 -4.09 11.86 -3.43
CA GLN A 103 -4.43 11.70 -4.84
C GLN A 103 -5.82 11.07 -4.92
N ILE A 104 -6.66 11.62 -5.80
CA ILE A 104 -8.02 11.11 -6.02
C ILE A 104 -8.03 10.35 -7.33
N GLY A 105 -8.40 9.07 -7.28
CA GLY A 105 -8.58 8.22 -8.44
C GLY A 105 -10.05 8.04 -8.79
N SER A 106 -10.31 7.61 -10.00
CA SER A 106 -11.67 7.30 -10.46
C SER A 106 -11.76 5.92 -11.08
#